data_a3ca31204170d9b320480d24ffb8706d
#
_entry.id   a3ca31204170d9b320480d24ffb8706d
#
_cell.length_a   1.000
_cell.length_b   1.000
_cell.length_c   1.000
_cell.angle_alpha   90.00
_cell.angle_beta   90.00
_cell.angle_gamma   90.00
#
_symmetry.space_group_name_H-M   'P 1'
#
loop_
_entity.id
_entity.type
_entity.pdbx_description
1 polymer ?
#
loop_
_entity_poly.entity_id
_entity_poly.type
_entity_poly.pdbx_seq_one_letter_code
_entity_poly.pdbx_strand_id
1 'polypeptide(L)'
;QTCALPILEIDIYKGVKLTFILPVLLISLWYMQRFNVLSKGQIGNIAVHLKNFFSTRITVKHVAFLGVLAFVAYIFVGRSGHTAGVPVPALEIKMRLFLEQMMYARPREKEFMIGHPAFYLAAFAAYKQAPRLWQMLLVVGATIGQGSLVQTFAHMRTPVIMSYIRAVDGYALGAVLGIIAVIAVSILLPYVQKWQRRFLEHE
;
A
#
# COMPACT_ATOMS: atom_id res chain seq x y z
N GLN A 1 33.18 -16.61 -3.17
CA GLN A 1 32.26 -15.45 -3.48
C GLN A 1 31.71 -14.74 -2.25
N THR A 2 32.17 -15.05 -1.05
CA THR A 2 31.68 -14.49 0.23
C THR A 2 32.56 -13.41 0.82
N CYS A 3 33.67 -13.00 0.16
CA CYS A 3 34.63 -12.10 0.75
C CYS A 3 34.36 -10.60 0.55
N ALA A 4 33.40 -10.20 -0.28
CA ALA A 4 33.11 -8.78 -0.54
C ALA A 4 31.95 -8.21 0.33
N LEU A 5 31.25 -9.05 1.08
CA LEU A 5 30.06 -8.68 1.84
C LEU A 5 30.29 -7.83 3.10
N PRO A 6 31.42 -7.95 3.84
CA PRO A 6 31.65 -7.14 5.04
C PRO A 6 32.04 -5.70 4.78
N ILE A 7 32.53 -5.39 3.57
CA ILE A 7 33.10 -4.05 3.25
C ILE A 7 32.01 -3.03 2.92
N LEU A 8 30.85 -3.48 2.49
CA LEU A 8 29.71 -2.63 2.22
C LEU A 8 28.75 -2.68 3.41
N GLU A 9 29.02 -1.92 4.46
CA GLU A 9 28.11 -1.72 5.61
C GLU A 9 26.78 -1.07 5.19
N ILE A 10 26.08 -1.73 4.24
CA ILE A 10 24.79 -1.28 3.68
C ILE A 10 23.68 -1.31 4.76
N ASP A 11 23.91 -2.02 5.86
CA ASP A 11 22.98 -2.07 6.99
C ASP A 11 22.84 -0.73 7.72
N ILE A 12 23.80 0.18 7.54
CA ILE A 12 23.77 1.54 8.12
C ILE A 12 23.02 2.54 7.23
N TYR A 13 22.60 2.17 6.02
CA TYR A 13 21.88 3.07 5.12
C TYR A 13 20.44 3.33 5.61
N LYS A 14 20.30 4.32 6.50
CA LYS A 14 19.01 4.79 7.02
C LYS A 14 18.10 5.39 5.92
N GLY A 15 18.66 5.75 4.76
CA GLY A 15 17.93 6.30 3.61
C GLY A 15 16.94 5.36 2.94
N VAL A 16 17.08 4.04 3.11
CA VAL A 16 16.15 3.05 2.52
C VAL A 16 14.72 3.24 3.04
N LYS A 17 14.55 3.61 4.31
CA LYS A 17 13.21 3.89 4.87
C LYS A 17 12.61 5.17 4.29
N LEU A 18 13.44 6.17 4.01
CA LEU A 18 13.00 7.44 3.44
C LEU A 18 12.47 7.27 2.02
N THR A 19 13.07 6.41 1.20
CA THR A 19 12.62 6.10 -0.17
C THR A 19 11.22 5.50 -0.23
N PHE A 20 10.76 4.87 0.85
CA PHE A 20 9.38 4.40 0.96
C PHE A 20 8.42 5.47 1.48
N ILE A 21 8.82 6.19 2.51
CA ILE A 21 7.93 7.13 3.22
C ILE A 21 7.70 8.37 2.37
N LEU A 22 8.74 8.91 1.73
CA LEU A 22 8.67 10.17 0.99
C LEU A 22 7.67 10.14 -0.18
N PRO A 23 7.66 9.14 -1.09
CA PRO A 23 6.67 9.06 -2.16
C PRO A 23 5.24 8.94 -1.63
N VAL A 24 5.02 8.19 -0.56
CA VAL A 24 3.70 8.03 0.06
C VAL A 24 3.21 9.35 0.64
N LEU A 25 4.07 10.10 1.33
CA LEU A 25 3.73 11.42 1.84
C LEU A 25 3.45 12.41 0.71
N LEU A 26 4.31 12.49 -0.29
CA LEU A 26 4.15 13.42 -1.41
C LEU A 26 2.86 13.16 -2.19
N ILE A 27 2.55 11.90 -2.51
CA ILE A 27 1.33 11.57 -3.25
C ILE A 27 0.09 11.84 -2.40
N SER A 28 0.14 11.59 -1.09
CA SER A 28 -0.97 11.86 -0.17
C SER A 28 -1.24 13.36 -0.08
N LEU A 29 -0.20 14.18 0.10
CA LEU A 29 -0.29 15.63 0.13
C LEU A 29 -0.80 16.19 -1.21
N TRP A 30 -0.25 15.73 -2.32
CA TRP A 30 -0.68 16.13 -3.66
C TRP A 30 -2.16 15.80 -3.90
N TYR A 31 -2.59 14.60 -3.49
CA TYR A 31 -3.97 14.15 -3.65
C TYR A 31 -4.92 15.00 -2.79
N MET A 32 -4.53 15.34 -1.55
CA MET A 32 -5.29 16.20 -0.66
C MET A 32 -5.39 17.64 -1.20
N GLN A 33 -4.34 18.15 -1.87
CA GLN A 33 -4.37 19.45 -2.52
C GLN A 33 -5.29 19.48 -3.73
N ARG A 34 -5.31 18.40 -4.51
CA ARG A 34 -6.04 18.36 -5.78
C ARG A 34 -7.51 18.00 -5.63
N PHE A 35 -7.85 17.21 -4.62
CA PHE A 35 -9.19 16.68 -4.42
C PHE A 35 -9.71 16.97 -3.01
N ASN A 36 -11.01 17.21 -2.89
CA ASN A 36 -11.68 17.33 -1.59
C ASN A 36 -11.85 15.95 -0.96
N VAL A 37 -10.89 15.56 -0.12
CA VAL A 37 -10.91 14.24 0.55
C VAL A 37 -11.68 14.32 1.86
N LEU A 38 -11.50 15.39 2.64
CA LEU A 38 -11.99 15.50 4.02
C LEU A 38 -12.99 16.66 4.22
N SER A 39 -13.12 17.60 3.28
CA SER A 39 -14.02 18.73 3.45
C SER A 39 -15.01 18.86 2.28
N LYS A 40 -16.27 19.06 2.61
CA LYS A 40 -17.30 19.39 1.62
C LYS A 40 -17.16 20.89 1.25
N GLY A 41 -16.68 21.19 0.06
CA GLY A 41 -16.87 22.50 -0.54
C GLY A 41 -15.67 23.39 -0.85
N GLN A 42 -14.45 23.09 -0.43
CA GLN A 42 -13.27 23.89 -0.82
C GLN A 42 -12.13 23.03 -1.36
N ILE A 43 -11.72 23.32 -2.58
CA ILE A 43 -10.61 22.63 -3.25
C ILE A 43 -9.32 23.37 -2.90
N GLY A 44 -8.28 22.62 -2.52
CA GLY A 44 -6.93 23.09 -2.74
C GLY A 44 -6.19 23.77 -1.59
N ASN A 45 -6.61 23.63 -0.32
CA ASN A 45 -5.79 24.17 0.76
C ASN A 45 -5.55 23.16 1.89
N ILE A 46 -4.30 22.64 1.98
CA ILE A 46 -3.89 21.74 3.06
C ILE A 46 -4.17 22.36 4.43
N ALA A 47 -3.97 23.67 4.59
CA ALA A 47 -4.23 24.37 5.84
C ALA A 47 -5.70 24.28 6.26
N VAL A 48 -6.64 24.32 5.31
CA VAL A 48 -8.08 24.16 5.58
C VAL A 48 -8.39 22.70 5.98
N HIS A 49 -7.78 21.72 5.30
CA HIS A 49 -7.95 20.32 5.69
C HIS A 49 -7.40 20.03 7.08
N LEU A 50 -6.22 20.56 7.41
CA LEU A 50 -5.63 20.45 8.75
C LEU A 50 -6.49 21.17 9.80
N LYS A 51 -6.92 22.40 9.54
CA LYS A 51 -7.81 23.14 10.44
C LYS A 51 -9.12 22.38 10.69
N ASN A 52 -9.75 21.85 9.65
CA ASN A 52 -10.97 21.06 9.78
C ASN A 52 -10.73 19.77 10.54
N PHE A 53 -9.60 19.09 10.30
CA PHE A 53 -9.23 17.89 11.05
C PHE A 53 -9.06 18.17 12.55
N PHE A 54 -8.36 19.26 12.91
CA PHE A 54 -8.17 19.65 14.32
C PHE A 54 -9.41 20.26 14.95
N SER A 55 -10.33 20.84 14.17
CA SER A 55 -11.60 21.40 14.69
C SER A 55 -12.72 20.37 14.77
N THR A 56 -12.56 19.18 14.17
CA THR A 56 -13.56 18.12 14.22
C THR A 56 -13.60 17.51 15.64
N ARG A 57 -14.79 17.39 16.21
CA ARG A 57 -14.95 16.69 17.49
C ARG A 57 -14.42 15.27 17.40
N ILE A 58 -13.42 14.96 18.20
CA ILE A 58 -12.81 13.64 18.24
C ILE A 58 -13.83 12.67 18.85
N THR A 59 -14.37 11.81 18.02
CA THR A 59 -15.26 10.73 18.43
C THR A 59 -14.42 9.47 18.67
N VAL A 60 -14.88 8.56 19.52
CA VAL A 60 -14.23 7.25 19.76
C VAL A 60 -13.93 6.50 18.44
N LYS A 61 -14.81 6.62 17.45
CA LYS A 61 -14.61 6.06 16.10
C LYS A 61 -13.35 6.62 15.41
N HIS A 62 -13.07 7.91 15.56
CA HIS A 62 -11.87 8.55 14.97
C HIS A 62 -10.60 8.09 15.67
N VAL A 63 -10.64 7.95 17.00
CA VAL A 63 -9.50 7.44 17.79
C VAL A 63 -9.20 5.99 17.41
N ALA A 64 -10.23 5.14 17.32
CA ALA A 64 -10.09 3.75 16.91
C ALA A 64 -9.50 3.64 15.49
N PHE A 65 -10.00 4.44 14.55
CA PHE A 65 -9.49 4.47 13.18
C PHE A 65 -8.02 4.92 13.11
N LEU A 66 -7.65 5.97 13.84
CA LEU A 66 -6.27 6.44 13.94
C LEU A 66 -5.37 5.41 14.61
N GLY A 67 -5.85 4.72 15.65
CA GLY A 67 -5.13 3.63 16.31
C GLY A 67 -4.83 2.48 15.35
N VAL A 68 -5.83 2.04 14.57
CA VAL A 68 -5.64 1.00 13.55
C VAL A 68 -4.65 1.47 12.48
N LEU A 69 -4.77 2.70 12.00
CA LEU A 69 -3.88 3.25 10.99
C LEU A 69 -2.43 3.34 11.51
N ALA A 70 -2.24 3.81 12.75
CA ALA A 70 -0.93 3.88 13.41
C ALA A 70 -0.32 2.49 13.61
N PHE A 71 -1.13 1.50 14.00
CA PHE A 71 -0.71 0.11 14.14
C PHE A 71 -0.26 -0.50 12.81
N VAL A 72 -1.04 -0.30 11.73
CA VAL A 72 -0.68 -0.74 10.38
C VAL A 72 0.60 -0.06 9.92
N ALA A 73 0.73 1.26 10.14
CA ALA A 73 1.94 2.01 9.80
C ALA A 73 3.16 1.50 10.60
N TYR A 74 2.99 1.22 11.89
CA TYR A 74 4.04 0.64 12.73
C TYR A 74 4.53 -0.71 12.21
N ILE A 75 3.60 -1.63 11.89
CA ILE A 75 3.96 -2.93 11.28
C ILE A 75 4.66 -2.71 9.93
N PHE A 76 4.14 -1.83 9.09
CA PHE A 76 4.70 -1.56 7.77
C PHE A 76 6.14 -1.02 7.85
N VAL A 77 6.38 -0.03 8.72
CA VAL A 77 7.71 0.57 8.92
C VAL A 77 8.66 -0.42 9.61
N GLY A 78 8.17 -1.13 10.64
CA GLY A 78 8.95 -2.14 11.36
C GLY A 78 9.40 -3.31 10.47
N ARG A 79 8.59 -3.65 9.45
CA ARG A 79 8.90 -4.74 8.48
C ARG A 79 9.60 -4.25 7.21
N SER A 80 9.85 -2.95 7.07
CA SER A 80 10.54 -2.38 5.89
C SER A 80 12.07 -2.37 6.00
N GLY A 81 12.63 -2.78 7.14
CA GLY A 81 14.08 -2.85 7.39
C GLY A 81 14.62 -4.29 7.41
N HIS A 82 15.96 -4.43 7.43
CA HIS A 82 16.62 -5.74 7.54
C HIS A 82 16.51 -6.36 8.94
N THR A 83 16.31 -5.54 9.96
CA THR A 83 16.01 -5.98 11.32
C THR A 83 14.50 -6.03 11.50
N ALA A 84 13.93 -7.22 11.33
CA ALA A 84 12.51 -7.42 11.57
C ALA A 84 12.23 -7.41 13.08
N GLY A 85 11.82 -6.25 13.61
CA GLY A 85 11.33 -6.13 14.98
C GLY A 85 9.95 -6.76 15.21
N VAL A 86 9.30 -7.23 14.14
CA VAL A 86 7.95 -7.83 14.18
C VAL A 86 8.03 -9.26 13.66
N PRO A 87 7.53 -10.26 14.41
CA PRO A 87 7.55 -11.66 13.99
C PRO A 87 6.73 -11.88 12.71
N VAL A 88 7.22 -12.78 11.85
CA VAL A 88 6.56 -13.13 10.59
C VAL A 88 5.50 -14.21 10.85
N PRO A 89 4.23 -14.01 10.45
CA PRO A 89 3.20 -15.04 10.59
C PRO A 89 3.56 -16.33 9.84
N ALA A 90 3.21 -17.49 10.41
CA ALA A 90 3.51 -18.80 9.82
C ALA A 90 2.91 -18.97 8.40
N LEU A 91 1.75 -18.36 8.13
CA LEU A 91 1.12 -18.36 6.82
C LEU A 91 1.99 -17.67 5.77
N GLU A 92 2.57 -16.54 6.13
CA GLU A 92 3.47 -15.79 5.25
C GLU A 92 4.74 -16.60 4.94
N ILE A 93 5.29 -17.29 5.93
CA ILE A 93 6.46 -18.16 5.72
C ILE A 93 6.13 -19.29 4.75
N LYS A 94 4.97 -19.94 4.91
CA LYS A 94 4.52 -20.99 3.99
C LYS A 94 4.33 -20.47 2.56
N MET A 95 3.71 -19.30 2.42
CA MET A 95 3.52 -18.66 1.11
C MET A 95 4.86 -18.29 0.46
N ARG A 96 5.82 -17.80 1.25
CA ARG A 96 7.18 -17.51 0.76
C ARG A 96 7.87 -18.76 0.23
N LEU A 97 7.86 -19.83 0.99
CA LEU A 97 8.45 -21.12 0.59
C LEU A 97 7.78 -21.67 -0.68
N PHE A 98 6.46 -21.61 -0.76
CA PHE A 98 5.72 -22.01 -1.95
C PHE A 98 6.14 -21.22 -3.19
N LEU A 99 6.20 -19.89 -3.10
CA LEU A 99 6.62 -19.03 -4.22
C LEU A 99 8.09 -19.25 -4.61
N GLU A 100 8.97 -19.55 -3.64
CA GLU A 100 10.37 -19.89 -3.91
C GLU A 100 10.53 -21.22 -4.65
N GLN A 101 9.63 -22.18 -4.41
CA GLN A 101 9.64 -23.48 -5.11
C GLN A 101 9.05 -23.39 -6.52
N MET A 102 8.07 -22.51 -6.72
CA MET A 102 7.36 -22.39 -7.99
C MET A 102 8.01 -21.41 -8.98
N MET A 103 8.77 -20.42 -8.49
CA MET A 103 9.29 -19.34 -9.30
C MET A 103 10.81 -19.24 -9.21
N TYR A 104 11.44 -18.93 -10.34
CA TYR A 104 12.89 -18.73 -10.41
C TYR A 104 13.37 -17.55 -9.55
N ALA A 105 12.59 -16.48 -9.50
CA ALA A 105 12.86 -15.30 -8.68
C ALA A 105 11.60 -14.90 -7.90
N ARG A 106 11.57 -15.18 -6.59
CA ARG A 106 10.42 -14.84 -5.75
C ARG A 106 10.07 -13.36 -5.84
N PRO A 107 8.83 -13.01 -6.24
CA PRO A 107 8.36 -11.63 -6.25
C PRO A 107 8.22 -11.07 -4.83
N ARG A 108 8.25 -9.75 -4.70
CA ARG A 108 8.06 -9.09 -3.40
C ARG A 108 6.57 -8.98 -3.07
N GLU A 109 6.20 -9.43 -1.88
CA GLU A 109 4.80 -9.44 -1.41
C GLU A 109 4.13 -8.06 -1.49
N LYS A 110 4.87 -6.98 -1.17
CA LYS A 110 4.37 -5.61 -1.26
C LYS A 110 3.98 -5.19 -2.68
N GLU A 111 4.60 -5.77 -3.70
CA GLU A 111 4.32 -5.50 -5.10
C GLU A 111 3.05 -6.22 -5.55
N PHE A 112 3.03 -7.55 -5.48
CA PHE A 112 1.94 -8.34 -6.07
C PHE A 112 0.70 -8.42 -5.18
N MET A 113 0.82 -8.38 -3.84
CA MET A 113 -0.34 -8.45 -2.93
C MET A 113 -0.99 -7.09 -2.68
N ILE A 114 -0.23 -6.00 -2.64
CA ILE A 114 -0.73 -4.69 -2.27
C ILE A 114 -0.67 -3.74 -3.47
N GLY A 115 0.50 -3.55 -4.06
CA GLY A 115 0.76 -2.50 -5.04
C GLY A 115 -0.07 -2.64 -6.31
N HIS A 116 0.06 -3.75 -7.00
CA HIS A 116 -0.66 -3.96 -8.25
C HIS A 116 -2.17 -4.10 -8.07
N PRO A 117 -2.71 -4.89 -7.11
CA PRO A 117 -4.14 -4.92 -6.86
C PRO A 117 -4.72 -3.55 -6.48
N ALA A 118 -4.00 -2.78 -5.65
CA ALA A 118 -4.44 -1.42 -5.30
C ALA A 118 -4.48 -0.50 -6.53
N PHE A 119 -3.56 -0.63 -7.46
CA PHE A 119 -3.57 0.13 -8.71
C PHE A 119 -4.81 -0.17 -9.57
N TYR A 120 -5.13 -1.45 -9.79
CA TYR A 120 -6.33 -1.85 -10.53
C TYR A 120 -7.61 -1.39 -9.83
N LEU A 121 -7.67 -1.54 -8.51
CA LEU A 121 -8.81 -1.06 -7.71
C LEU A 121 -8.91 0.46 -7.72
N ALA A 122 -7.80 1.22 -7.73
CA ALA A 122 -7.81 2.67 -7.83
C ALA A 122 -8.39 3.14 -9.17
N ALA A 123 -7.99 2.50 -10.28
CA ALA A 123 -8.55 2.76 -11.60
C ALA A 123 -10.06 2.44 -11.63
N PHE A 124 -10.48 1.32 -11.08
CA PHE A 124 -11.89 0.94 -10.97
C PHE A 124 -12.68 1.91 -10.09
N ALA A 125 -12.14 2.31 -8.93
CA ALA A 125 -12.75 3.27 -8.02
C ALA A 125 -12.89 4.65 -8.66
N ALA A 126 -11.91 5.08 -9.45
CA ALA A 126 -11.99 6.32 -10.23
C ALA A 126 -13.08 6.24 -11.31
N TYR A 127 -13.15 5.13 -12.04
CA TYR A 127 -14.21 4.88 -13.04
C TYR A 127 -15.62 4.91 -12.40
N LYS A 128 -15.79 4.26 -11.26
CA LYS A 128 -17.06 4.21 -10.51
C LYS A 128 -17.35 5.48 -9.70
N GLN A 129 -16.50 6.51 -9.77
CA GLN A 129 -16.63 7.74 -9.00
C GLN A 129 -16.79 7.49 -7.49
N ALA A 130 -16.07 6.50 -6.96
CA ALA A 130 -16.07 6.15 -5.55
C ALA A 130 -15.68 7.36 -4.67
N PRO A 131 -16.01 7.38 -3.37
CA PRO A 131 -15.59 8.43 -2.45
C PRO A 131 -14.08 8.70 -2.52
N ARG A 132 -13.68 9.97 -2.53
CA ARG A 132 -12.29 10.40 -2.74
C ARG A 132 -11.31 9.82 -1.73
N LEU A 133 -11.78 9.58 -0.50
CA LEU A 133 -10.97 8.93 0.53
C LEU A 133 -10.52 7.52 0.10
N TRP A 134 -11.43 6.70 -0.41
CA TRP A 134 -11.10 5.36 -0.90
C TRP A 134 -10.15 5.39 -2.09
N GLN A 135 -10.37 6.32 -3.02
CA GLN A 135 -9.46 6.51 -4.14
C GLN A 135 -8.05 6.88 -3.66
N MET A 136 -7.94 7.81 -2.68
CA MET A 136 -6.66 8.19 -2.08
C MET A 136 -5.94 7.01 -1.43
N LEU A 137 -6.65 6.23 -0.60
CA LEU A 137 -6.07 5.05 0.06
C LEU A 137 -5.56 4.02 -0.94
N LEU A 138 -6.29 3.79 -2.03
CA LEU A 138 -5.87 2.87 -3.08
C LEU A 138 -4.67 3.40 -3.86
N VAL A 139 -4.61 4.69 -4.15
CA VAL A 139 -3.44 5.33 -4.79
C VAL A 139 -2.22 5.25 -3.88
N VAL A 140 -2.37 5.45 -2.58
CA VAL A 140 -1.29 5.25 -1.60
C VAL A 140 -0.81 3.79 -1.61
N GLY A 141 -1.73 2.81 -1.61
CA GLY A 141 -1.38 1.39 -1.73
C GLY A 141 -0.61 1.08 -3.01
N ALA A 142 -1.03 1.63 -4.15
CA ALA A 142 -0.32 1.51 -5.42
C ALA A 142 1.09 2.12 -5.35
N THR A 143 1.23 3.29 -4.70
CA THR A 143 2.55 3.96 -4.52
C THR A 143 3.50 3.13 -3.68
N ILE A 144 3.00 2.42 -2.67
CA ILE A 144 3.81 1.48 -1.87
C ILE A 144 4.39 0.38 -2.76
N GLY A 145 3.59 -0.16 -3.68
CA GLY A 145 4.08 -1.16 -4.64
C GLY A 145 5.16 -0.61 -5.57
N GLN A 146 4.97 0.60 -6.09
CA GLN A 146 5.99 1.26 -6.93
C GLN A 146 7.28 1.53 -6.15
N GLY A 147 7.18 1.98 -4.90
CA GLY A 147 8.35 2.14 -4.03
C GLY A 147 9.10 0.83 -3.80
N SER A 148 8.39 -0.30 -3.66
CA SER A 148 9.01 -1.63 -3.55
C SER A 148 9.72 -2.04 -4.84
N LEU A 149 9.13 -1.76 -6.00
CA LEU A 149 9.73 -2.02 -7.31
C LEU A 149 11.04 -1.25 -7.47
N VAL A 150 11.03 0.06 -7.21
CA VAL A 150 12.25 0.89 -7.26
C VAL A 150 13.32 0.34 -6.31
N GLN A 151 12.95 -0.06 -5.12
CA GLN A 151 13.88 -0.65 -4.16
C GLN A 151 14.46 -1.99 -4.66
N THR A 152 13.72 -2.77 -5.45
CA THR A 152 14.23 -4.02 -6.05
C THR A 152 15.45 -3.74 -6.94
N PHE A 153 15.43 -2.64 -7.69
CA PHE A 153 16.55 -2.25 -8.55
C PHE A 153 17.63 -1.44 -7.81
N ALA A 154 17.30 -0.80 -6.69
CA ALA A 154 18.27 -0.06 -5.88
C ALA A 154 19.20 -0.98 -5.05
N HIS A 155 18.87 -2.25 -4.88
CA HIS A 155 19.74 -3.21 -4.19
C HIS A 155 20.84 -3.73 -5.10
N MET A 156 22.09 -3.35 -4.83
CA MET A 156 23.28 -3.81 -5.57
C MET A 156 23.66 -5.29 -5.30
N ARG A 157 22.91 -6.01 -4.46
CA ARG A 157 23.24 -7.38 -4.06
C ARG A 157 22.76 -8.46 -5.04
N THR A 158 21.82 -8.14 -5.93
CA THR A 158 21.24 -9.09 -6.88
C THR A 158 21.60 -8.71 -8.31
N PRO A 159 21.90 -9.67 -9.19
CA PRO A 159 22.06 -9.40 -10.61
C PRO A 159 20.83 -8.71 -11.20
N VAL A 160 21.03 -7.78 -12.13
CA VAL A 160 19.95 -6.99 -12.75
C VAL A 160 18.92 -7.89 -13.41
N ILE A 161 19.35 -8.99 -14.05
CA ILE A 161 18.48 -9.97 -14.69
C ILE A 161 17.52 -10.61 -13.68
N MET A 162 18.02 -10.99 -12.49
CA MET A 162 17.18 -11.55 -11.43
C MET A 162 16.16 -10.52 -10.90
N SER A 163 16.57 -9.26 -10.79
CA SER A 163 15.68 -8.17 -10.39
C SER A 163 14.58 -7.95 -11.43
N TYR A 164 14.94 -8.05 -12.72
CA TYR A 164 13.98 -7.93 -13.82
C TYR A 164 12.97 -9.08 -13.84
N ILE A 165 13.44 -10.34 -13.76
CA ILE A 165 12.56 -11.51 -13.70
C ILE A 165 11.59 -11.38 -12.51
N ARG A 166 12.11 -11.02 -11.33
CA ARG A 166 11.30 -10.79 -10.12
C ARG A 166 10.21 -9.73 -10.33
N ALA A 167 10.54 -8.64 -11.03
CA ALA A 167 9.60 -7.57 -11.31
C ALA A 167 8.50 -8.02 -12.28
N VAL A 168 8.86 -8.78 -13.33
CA VAL A 168 7.90 -9.34 -14.30
C VAL A 168 6.98 -10.35 -13.63
N ASP A 169 7.52 -11.29 -12.85
CA ASP A 169 6.74 -12.26 -12.10
C ASP A 169 5.80 -11.59 -11.09
N GLY A 170 6.29 -10.56 -10.39
CA GLY A 170 5.52 -9.75 -9.47
C GLY A 170 4.37 -9.02 -10.16
N TYR A 171 4.63 -8.45 -11.34
CA TYR A 171 3.61 -7.80 -12.14
C TYR A 171 2.55 -8.79 -12.64
N ALA A 172 2.96 -9.94 -13.18
CA ALA A 172 2.03 -10.95 -13.68
C ALA A 172 1.08 -11.45 -12.59
N LEU A 173 1.63 -11.86 -11.43
CA LEU A 173 0.82 -12.26 -10.27
C LEU A 173 -0.06 -11.12 -9.76
N GLY A 174 0.49 -9.93 -9.64
CA GLY A 174 -0.22 -8.77 -9.16
C GLY A 174 -1.35 -8.32 -10.09
N ALA A 175 -1.18 -8.47 -11.41
CA ALA A 175 -2.24 -8.22 -12.39
C ALA A 175 -3.39 -9.21 -12.24
N VAL A 176 -3.09 -10.50 -12.13
CA VAL A 176 -4.12 -11.54 -11.89
C VAL A 176 -4.89 -11.25 -10.60
N LEU A 177 -4.19 -11.00 -9.49
CA LEU A 177 -4.83 -10.66 -8.22
C LEU A 177 -5.62 -9.34 -8.29
N GLY A 178 -5.12 -8.36 -9.03
CA GLY A 178 -5.80 -7.09 -9.25
C GLY A 178 -7.11 -7.25 -10.02
N ILE A 179 -7.12 -8.06 -11.08
CA ILE A 179 -8.33 -8.36 -11.85
C ILE A 179 -9.33 -9.12 -10.99
N ILE A 180 -8.88 -10.13 -10.24
CA ILE A 180 -9.74 -10.87 -9.30
C ILE A 180 -10.34 -9.93 -8.27
N ALA A 181 -9.54 -9.01 -7.69
CA ALA A 181 -10.02 -8.04 -6.73
C ALA A 181 -11.07 -7.08 -7.33
N VAL A 182 -10.88 -6.60 -8.55
CA VAL A 182 -11.86 -5.76 -9.27
C VAL A 182 -13.16 -6.53 -9.50
N ILE A 183 -13.09 -7.79 -9.95
CA ILE A 183 -14.28 -8.63 -10.15
C ILE A 183 -14.99 -8.85 -8.82
N ALA A 184 -14.27 -9.22 -7.77
CA ALA A 184 -14.84 -9.43 -6.44
C ALA A 184 -15.54 -8.17 -5.92
N VAL A 185 -14.89 -7.01 -6.00
CA VAL A 185 -15.48 -5.73 -5.57
C VAL A 185 -16.69 -5.38 -6.43
N SER A 186 -16.65 -5.58 -7.75
CA SER A 186 -17.79 -5.29 -8.64
C SER A 186 -19.03 -6.13 -8.31
N ILE A 187 -18.83 -7.38 -7.88
CA ILE A 187 -19.92 -8.28 -7.48
C ILE A 187 -20.43 -7.91 -6.07
N LEU A 188 -19.53 -7.64 -5.13
CA LEU A 188 -19.89 -7.39 -3.72
C LEU A 188 -20.47 -6.00 -3.48
N LEU A 189 -20.06 -4.99 -4.25
CA LEU A 189 -20.47 -3.60 -4.06
C LEU A 189 -22.01 -3.41 -4.02
N PRO A 190 -22.82 -3.99 -4.94
CA PRO A 190 -24.27 -3.84 -4.91
C PRO A 190 -24.90 -4.49 -3.66
N TYR A 191 -24.34 -5.60 -3.17
CA TYR A 191 -24.85 -6.24 -1.94
C TYR A 191 -24.58 -5.37 -0.71
N VAL A 192 -23.37 -4.81 -0.60
CA VAL A 192 -23.01 -3.89 0.50
C VAL A 192 -23.89 -2.63 0.47
N GLN A 193 -24.12 -2.04 -0.70
CA GLN A 193 -25.01 -0.88 -0.84
C GLN A 193 -26.44 -1.19 -0.47
N LYS A 194 -26.97 -2.36 -0.87
CA LYS A 194 -28.32 -2.80 -0.50
C LYS A 194 -28.44 -3.03 1.00
N TRP A 195 -27.41 -3.59 1.62
CA TRP A 195 -27.36 -3.82 3.06
C TRP A 195 -27.33 -2.49 3.84
N GLN A 196 -26.49 -1.53 3.43
CA GLN A 196 -26.47 -0.20 4.03
C GLN A 196 -27.80 0.54 3.94
N ARG A 197 -28.52 0.47 2.81
CA ARG A 197 -29.85 1.08 2.67
C ARG A 197 -30.84 0.51 3.67
N ARG A 198 -30.84 -0.80 3.85
CA ARG A 198 -31.75 -1.46 4.82
C ARG A 198 -31.48 -1.02 6.26
N PHE A 199 -30.21 -0.80 6.63
CA PHE A 199 -29.88 -0.30 7.98
C PHE A 199 -30.34 1.14 8.21
N LEU A 200 -30.27 1.99 7.18
CA LEU A 200 -30.69 3.38 7.28
C LEU A 200 -32.23 3.56 7.24
N GLU A 201 -32.96 2.57 6.73
CA GLU A 201 -34.43 2.55 6.72
C GLU A 201 -35.01 2.07 8.07
N HIS A 202 -34.19 1.54 8.95
CA HIS A 202 -34.59 1.05 10.29
C HIS A 202 -34.20 1.99 11.46
N GLU A 203 -33.54 3.14 11.17
CA GLU A 203 -33.31 4.25 12.10
C GLU A 203 -34.29 5.41 11.84
#